data_cf7658f2cfde5cd559e5f38a3f96668b
#
_entry.id   cf7658f2cfde5cd559e5f38a3f96668b
#
_cell.length_a   1.000
_cell.length_b   1.000
_cell.length_c   1.000
_cell.angle_alpha   90.00
_cell.angle_beta   90.00
_cell.angle_gamma   90.00
#
_symmetry.space_group_name_H-M   'P 1'
#
loop_
_entity.id
_entity.type
_entity.pdbx_description
1 polymer ?
#
loop_
_entity_poly.entity_id
_entity_poly.type
_entity_poly.pdbx_seq_one_letter_code
_entity_poly.pdbx_strand_id
1 'polypeptide(L)'
;MNIPVIENQNIKLKELVYDKINELQLSQEYIDRVKKELSIIINKDFAGYFLIVADYVNYAKEHNIKIGPGRGSCVSSLVSYLLNITEIDPIQYNLMFERFLSEDRMEIPDIDVDIENKKRKELFMYLIDTYGYNHVARFLDNSKQSMHSSGVVISNLNLIKADTKEENNMLVLQNTQEEVEEVLVKFDILSSKVLSIIKELETITGDIVSIRDNNFNDTNIFKLLNTSLTAGVFQVSSSLYKERLPKLYINSIEKLANALALIRAPFLSIKADVQYINHNQKRIHPIYDEITKNTNGILLYQEQLISLLCAFNFSLQDAYTMMKLLAKGKSINTYKEFFFNQCDTHAKEIWNIITVMGLYSFNKAHAIAYATLVYVTAYYKIYYTKEFYAVMLTKAYKDKEIKAIQDIQKEMKQMHIKLLPVDFNMSKYNCVVEDNHIRLGLVSITGIGEKAAKQLLATKSLYENKDMRTLIPAIFAGVFDSIYKESRYSIYKNFALITGRKVEKEFSLSKFVNFNKDASNEMLDKMLMKII
;
A
#
# COMPACT_ATOMS: atom_id res chain seq x y z
N MET A 1 8.14 -2.99 -29.19
CA MET A 1 8.66 -2.54 -27.87
C MET A 1 10.11 -2.97 -27.71
N ASN A 2 10.95 -2.16 -27.05
CA ASN A 2 12.35 -2.51 -26.78
C ASN A 2 12.47 -3.35 -25.48
N ILE A 3 11.72 -4.47 -25.40
CA ILE A 3 11.78 -5.43 -24.30
C ILE A 3 12.47 -6.72 -24.75
N PRO A 4 12.96 -7.58 -23.83
CA PRO A 4 13.52 -8.88 -24.18
C PRO A 4 12.56 -9.69 -25.05
N VAL A 5 13.08 -10.27 -26.11
CA VAL A 5 12.30 -11.10 -27.02
C VAL A 5 12.08 -12.46 -26.36
N ILE A 6 10.83 -12.83 -26.18
CA ILE A 6 10.45 -14.17 -25.71
C ILE A 6 10.02 -14.97 -26.94
N GLU A 7 10.71 -16.06 -27.19
CA GLU A 7 10.39 -16.94 -28.31
C GLU A 7 8.96 -17.46 -28.18
N ASN A 8 8.19 -17.40 -29.28
CA ASN A 8 6.79 -17.83 -29.34
C ASN A 8 5.89 -17.18 -28.27
N GLN A 9 6.15 -15.91 -27.88
CA GLN A 9 5.47 -15.21 -26.79
C GLN A 9 3.93 -15.30 -26.84
N ASN A 10 3.33 -15.22 -28.02
CA ASN A 10 1.87 -15.28 -28.19
C ASN A 10 1.30 -16.68 -27.91
N ILE A 11 2.05 -17.73 -28.28
CA ILE A 11 1.67 -19.12 -28.01
C ILE A 11 1.81 -19.39 -26.52
N LYS A 12 2.97 -19.06 -25.95
CA LYS A 12 3.28 -19.24 -24.54
C LYS A 12 2.26 -18.53 -23.63
N LEU A 13 1.88 -17.29 -23.97
CA LEU A 13 0.86 -16.56 -23.21
C LEU A 13 -0.49 -17.29 -23.25
N LYS A 14 -0.92 -17.77 -24.44
CA LYS A 14 -2.16 -18.54 -24.56
C LYS A 14 -2.12 -19.82 -23.75
N GLU A 15 -1.07 -20.59 -23.88
CA GLU A 15 -0.88 -21.88 -23.15
C GLU A 15 -1.03 -21.65 -21.64
N LEU A 16 -0.25 -20.73 -21.06
CA LEU A 16 -0.30 -20.45 -19.62
C LEU A 16 -1.70 -20.03 -19.15
N VAL A 17 -2.41 -19.22 -19.93
CA VAL A 17 -3.75 -18.75 -19.56
C VAL A 17 -4.79 -19.86 -19.70
N TYR A 18 -4.77 -20.67 -20.78
CA TYR A 18 -5.72 -21.76 -20.96
C TYR A 18 -5.46 -22.93 -20.03
N ASP A 19 -4.19 -23.24 -19.72
CA ASP A 19 -3.84 -24.24 -18.71
C ASP A 19 -4.44 -23.88 -17.36
N LYS A 20 -4.37 -22.58 -16.98
CA LYS A 20 -4.95 -22.10 -15.72
C LYS A 20 -6.48 -22.12 -15.72
N ILE A 21 -7.12 -21.83 -16.85
CA ILE A 21 -8.58 -22.00 -17.01
C ILE A 21 -9.00 -23.46 -16.79
N ASN A 22 -8.25 -24.40 -17.39
CA ASN A 22 -8.53 -25.83 -17.27
C ASN A 22 -8.29 -26.33 -15.85
N GLU A 23 -7.18 -25.90 -15.21
CA GLU A 23 -6.85 -26.23 -13.82
C GLU A 23 -7.97 -25.79 -12.86
N LEU A 24 -8.47 -24.56 -13.02
CA LEU A 24 -9.50 -23.97 -12.17
C LEU A 24 -10.93 -24.33 -12.60
N GLN A 25 -11.11 -25.06 -13.69
CA GLN A 25 -12.41 -25.46 -14.25
C GLN A 25 -13.38 -24.27 -14.42
N LEU A 26 -12.88 -23.15 -14.97
CA LEU A 26 -13.64 -21.91 -15.09
C LEU A 26 -14.77 -22.01 -16.11
N SER A 27 -15.83 -21.23 -15.87
CA SER A 27 -17.05 -21.21 -16.71
C SER A 27 -16.83 -20.58 -18.09
N GLN A 28 -17.82 -20.73 -18.97
CA GLN A 28 -17.82 -20.15 -20.31
C GLN A 28 -17.64 -18.61 -20.29
N GLU A 29 -18.18 -17.93 -19.31
CA GLU A 29 -18.02 -16.49 -19.13
C GLU A 29 -16.54 -16.07 -19.02
N TYR A 30 -15.74 -16.83 -18.25
CA TYR A 30 -14.29 -16.61 -18.14
C TYR A 30 -13.56 -16.88 -19.46
N ILE A 31 -13.94 -17.95 -20.16
CA ILE A 31 -13.36 -18.30 -21.46
C ILE A 31 -13.62 -17.17 -22.48
N ASP A 32 -14.82 -16.65 -22.55
CA ASP A 32 -15.17 -15.58 -23.49
C ASP A 32 -14.48 -14.27 -23.15
N ARG A 33 -14.35 -13.94 -21.86
CA ARG A 33 -13.58 -12.80 -21.40
C ARG A 33 -12.10 -12.93 -21.75
N VAL A 34 -11.49 -14.10 -21.55
CA VAL A 34 -10.08 -14.37 -21.88
C VAL A 34 -9.85 -14.25 -23.40
N LYS A 35 -10.72 -14.81 -24.23
CA LYS A 35 -10.61 -14.68 -25.69
C LYS A 35 -10.56 -13.20 -26.12
N LYS A 36 -11.42 -12.38 -25.55
CA LYS A 36 -11.45 -10.93 -25.79
C LYS A 36 -10.16 -10.26 -25.37
N GLU A 37 -9.69 -10.51 -24.14
CA GLU A 37 -8.48 -9.90 -23.61
C GLU A 37 -7.22 -10.33 -24.37
N LEU A 38 -7.05 -11.65 -24.62
CA LEU A 38 -5.94 -12.18 -25.41
C LEU A 38 -5.88 -11.64 -26.83
N SER A 39 -7.05 -11.47 -27.49
CA SER A 39 -7.09 -10.85 -28.81
C SER A 39 -6.49 -9.45 -28.81
N ILE A 40 -6.87 -8.62 -27.85
CA ILE A 40 -6.37 -7.24 -27.73
C ILE A 40 -4.86 -7.23 -27.36
N ILE A 41 -4.46 -8.03 -26.37
CA ILE A 41 -3.07 -8.09 -25.89
C ILE A 41 -2.12 -8.54 -27.02
N ILE A 42 -2.51 -9.56 -27.79
CA ILE A 42 -1.68 -10.13 -28.86
C ILE A 42 -1.65 -9.20 -30.06
N ASN A 43 -2.79 -8.64 -30.47
CA ASN A 43 -2.84 -7.72 -31.62
C ASN A 43 -2.03 -6.44 -31.39
N LYS A 44 -1.83 -6.06 -30.13
CA LYS A 44 -1.00 -4.91 -29.73
C LYS A 44 0.46 -5.26 -29.42
N ASP A 45 0.86 -6.51 -29.62
CA ASP A 45 2.21 -7.02 -29.32
C ASP A 45 2.63 -6.81 -27.86
N PHE A 46 1.69 -6.98 -26.90
CA PHE A 46 1.96 -6.85 -25.47
C PHE A 46 2.22 -8.18 -24.76
N ALA A 47 2.16 -9.31 -25.45
CA ALA A 47 2.33 -10.65 -24.86
C ALA A 47 3.65 -10.77 -24.08
N GLY A 48 4.77 -10.29 -24.64
CA GLY A 48 6.07 -10.29 -23.99
C GLY A 48 6.09 -9.46 -22.71
N TYR A 49 5.43 -8.31 -22.69
CA TYR A 49 5.31 -7.48 -21.49
C TYR A 49 4.59 -8.21 -20.35
N PHE A 50 3.44 -8.85 -20.63
CA PHE A 50 2.72 -9.64 -19.63
C PHE A 50 3.55 -10.83 -19.12
N LEU A 51 4.26 -11.51 -19.99
CA LEU A 51 5.11 -12.64 -19.62
C LEU A 51 6.29 -12.22 -18.71
N ILE A 52 6.92 -11.09 -18.98
CA ILE A 52 8.00 -10.54 -18.13
C ILE A 52 7.45 -10.17 -16.74
N VAL A 53 6.28 -9.52 -16.68
CA VAL A 53 5.66 -9.19 -15.39
C VAL A 53 5.28 -10.45 -14.63
N ALA A 54 4.69 -11.44 -15.30
CA ALA A 54 4.33 -12.71 -14.69
C ALA A 54 5.56 -13.45 -14.14
N ASP A 55 6.67 -13.42 -14.87
CA ASP A 55 7.93 -14.06 -14.49
C ASP A 55 8.42 -13.55 -13.13
N TYR A 56 8.66 -12.25 -12.99
CA TYR A 56 9.20 -11.73 -11.73
C TYR A 56 8.19 -11.73 -10.58
N VAL A 57 6.88 -11.64 -10.86
CA VAL A 57 5.85 -11.76 -9.81
C VAL A 57 5.77 -13.18 -9.29
N ASN A 58 5.79 -14.20 -10.16
CA ASN A 58 5.78 -15.60 -9.73
C ASN A 58 7.07 -15.97 -9.00
N TYR A 59 8.25 -15.53 -9.51
CA TYR A 59 9.50 -15.67 -8.76
C TYR A 59 9.39 -15.11 -7.34
N ALA A 60 8.87 -13.91 -7.18
CA ALA A 60 8.71 -13.29 -5.87
C ALA A 60 7.83 -14.14 -4.94
N LYS A 61 6.69 -14.65 -5.43
CA LYS A 61 5.78 -15.51 -4.66
C LYS A 61 6.44 -16.83 -4.25
N GLU A 62 7.16 -17.48 -5.16
CA GLU A 62 7.89 -18.74 -4.91
C GLU A 62 9.02 -18.56 -3.89
N HIS A 63 9.65 -17.37 -3.86
CA HIS A 63 10.72 -17.05 -2.91
C HIS A 63 10.21 -16.35 -1.64
N ASN A 64 8.89 -16.49 -1.36
CA ASN A 64 8.27 -15.97 -0.15
C ASN A 64 8.46 -14.45 0.03
N ILE A 65 8.50 -13.71 -1.08
CA ILE A 65 8.50 -12.24 -1.12
C ILE A 65 7.04 -11.79 -1.24
N LYS A 66 6.58 -10.96 -0.30
CA LYS A 66 5.18 -10.52 -0.30
C LYS A 66 4.92 -9.52 -1.43
N ILE A 67 4.02 -9.93 -2.33
CA ILE A 67 3.49 -9.11 -3.42
C ILE A 67 2.06 -8.68 -3.08
N GLY A 68 1.67 -7.51 -3.55
CA GLY A 68 0.31 -6.98 -3.38
C GLY A 68 -0.72 -7.67 -4.29
N PRO A 69 -2.02 -7.50 -4.01
CA PRO A 69 -3.10 -8.15 -4.77
C PRO A 69 -3.29 -7.57 -6.16
N GLY A 70 -2.51 -6.61 -6.53
CA GLY A 70 -2.64 -5.79 -7.72
C GLY A 70 -2.95 -4.34 -7.39
N ARG A 71 -2.75 -3.46 -8.36
CA ARG A 71 -2.89 -2.02 -8.21
C ARG A 71 -3.34 -1.37 -9.51
N GLY A 72 -4.07 -0.27 -9.41
CA GLY A 72 -4.48 0.48 -10.59
C GLY A 72 -5.47 -0.29 -11.47
N SER A 73 -5.37 -0.06 -12.77
CA SER A 73 -6.30 -0.64 -13.74
C SER A 73 -5.99 -2.08 -14.15
N CYS A 74 -4.75 -2.57 -13.94
CA CYS A 74 -4.38 -3.94 -14.33
C CYS A 74 -5.17 -5.01 -13.57
N VAL A 75 -5.74 -4.67 -12.41
CA VAL A 75 -6.65 -5.54 -11.63
C VAL A 75 -7.94 -5.85 -12.40
N SER A 76 -8.26 -5.09 -13.46
CA SER A 76 -9.42 -5.37 -14.34
C SER A 76 -9.14 -6.45 -15.38
N SER A 77 -7.90 -6.95 -15.51
CA SER A 77 -7.51 -7.96 -16.49
C SER A 77 -7.60 -9.36 -15.92
N LEU A 78 -8.41 -10.20 -16.56
CA LEU A 78 -8.50 -11.63 -16.26
C LEU A 78 -7.20 -12.37 -16.64
N VAL A 79 -6.55 -11.95 -17.72
CA VAL A 79 -5.22 -12.48 -18.09
C VAL A 79 -4.20 -12.19 -16.99
N SER A 80 -4.16 -10.98 -16.42
CA SER A 80 -3.29 -10.67 -15.27
C SER A 80 -3.60 -11.54 -14.05
N TYR A 81 -4.88 -11.80 -13.78
CA TYR A 81 -5.31 -12.69 -12.70
C TYR A 81 -4.87 -14.14 -12.94
N LEU A 82 -5.07 -14.69 -14.14
CA LEU A 82 -4.69 -16.06 -14.47
C LEU A 82 -3.17 -16.28 -14.50
N LEU A 83 -2.41 -15.25 -14.85
CA LEU A 83 -0.93 -15.25 -14.77
C LEU A 83 -0.37 -15.02 -13.35
N ASN A 84 -1.21 -14.96 -12.32
CA ASN A 84 -0.86 -14.62 -10.94
C ASN A 84 -0.25 -13.21 -10.73
N ILE A 85 -0.34 -12.33 -11.72
CA ILE A 85 0.10 -10.92 -11.58
C ILE A 85 -0.78 -10.20 -10.56
N THR A 86 -2.10 -10.45 -10.58
CA THR A 86 -3.06 -9.93 -9.60
C THR A 86 -3.77 -11.07 -8.87
N GLU A 87 -4.35 -10.76 -7.69
CA GLU A 87 -5.07 -11.74 -6.85
C GLU A 87 -6.58 -11.49 -6.79
N ILE A 88 -7.07 -10.47 -7.48
CA ILE A 88 -8.47 -10.08 -7.52
C ILE A 88 -9.11 -10.63 -8.80
N ASP A 89 -10.17 -11.40 -8.64
CA ASP A 89 -10.96 -11.87 -9.77
C ASP A 89 -11.78 -10.71 -10.37
N PRO A 90 -11.49 -10.28 -11.62
CA PRO A 90 -12.19 -9.15 -12.21
C PRO A 90 -13.64 -9.47 -12.60
N ILE A 91 -14.01 -10.72 -12.79
CA ILE A 91 -15.38 -11.14 -13.09
C ILE A 91 -16.24 -11.01 -11.84
N GLN A 92 -15.77 -11.54 -10.71
CA GLN A 92 -16.47 -11.46 -9.42
C GLN A 92 -16.88 -10.04 -9.05
N TYR A 93 -16.01 -9.06 -9.31
CA TYR A 93 -16.25 -7.66 -8.97
C TYR A 93 -16.76 -6.82 -10.15
N ASN A 94 -17.09 -7.45 -11.26
CA ASN A 94 -17.54 -6.77 -12.49
C ASN A 94 -16.61 -5.60 -12.87
N LEU A 95 -15.32 -5.90 -13.06
CA LEU A 95 -14.28 -4.93 -13.43
C LEU A 95 -14.14 -4.84 -14.95
N MET A 96 -14.11 -3.61 -15.45
CA MET A 96 -14.08 -3.32 -16.88
C MET A 96 -12.64 -3.39 -17.43
N PHE A 97 -12.35 -4.38 -18.31
CA PHE A 97 -11.05 -4.53 -18.95
C PHE A 97 -10.66 -3.32 -19.80
N GLU A 98 -11.62 -2.72 -20.49
CA GLU A 98 -11.42 -1.56 -21.36
C GLU A 98 -10.89 -0.34 -20.60
N ARG A 99 -11.06 -0.30 -19.28
CA ARG A 99 -10.42 0.73 -18.44
C ARG A 99 -8.91 0.51 -18.34
N PHE A 100 -8.44 -0.72 -18.45
CA PHE A 100 -7.02 -1.07 -18.47
C PHE A 100 -6.45 -1.03 -19.89
N LEU A 101 -7.06 -1.77 -20.83
CA LEU A 101 -6.59 -1.89 -22.21
C LEU A 101 -7.78 -2.01 -23.17
N SER A 102 -7.73 -1.29 -24.29
CA SER A 102 -8.75 -1.36 -25.35
C SER A 102 -8.11 -1.35 -26.73
N GLU A 103 -8.87 -1.74 -27.76
CA GLU A 103 -8.38 -1.79 -29.14
C GLU A 103 -7.87 -0.44 -29.64
N ASP A 104 -8.55 0.63 -29.25
CA ASP A 104 -8.27 1.99 -29.73
C ASP A 104 -7.11 2.68 -28.99
N ARG A 105 -6.63 2.12 -27.84
CA ARG A 105 -5.51 2.69 -27.09
C ARG A 105 -4.18 2.25 -27.67
N MET A 106 -3.32 3.22 -27.97
CA MET A 106 -1.95 2.97 -28.41
C MET A 106 -0.92 2.96 -27.26
N GLU A 107 -1.32 3.39 -26.07
CA GLU A 107 -0.45 3.44 -24.90
C GLU A 107 -0.12 2.02 -24.41
N ILE A 108 1.13 1.82 -23.98
CA ILE A 108 1.56 0.58 -23.33
C ILE A 108 0.76 0.40 -22.02
N PRO A 109 0.31 -0.81 -21.69
CA PRO A 109 -0.37 -1.06 -20.43
C PRO A 109 0.58 -0.80 -19.25
N ASP A 110 0.06 -0.20 -18.19
CA ASP A 110 0.82 0.09 -16.97
C ASP A 110 0.44 -0.95 -15.90
N ILE A 111 1.35 -1.88 -15.64
CA ILE A 111 1.21 -2.91 -14.61
C ILE A 111 2.14 -2.58 -13.46
N ASP A 112 1.59 -1.88 -12.48
CA ASP A 112 2.27 -1.60 -11.22
C ASP A 112 2.26 -2.82 -10.29
N VAL A 113 3.41 -3.17 -9.70
CA VAL A 113 3.54 -4.27 -8.74
C VAL A 113 3.99 -3.74 -7.38
N ASP A 114 3.13 -3.87 -6.38
CA ASP A 114 3.49 -3.57 -4.99
C ASP A 114 4.29 -4.73 -4.37
N ILE A 115 5.40 -4.43 -3.71
CA ILE A 115 6.29 -5.40 -3.05
C ILE A 115 6.66 -4.95 -1.64
N GLU A 116 6.94 -5.90 -0.75
CA GLU A 116 7.50 -5.59 0.57
C GLU A 116 8.89 -4.92 0.46
N ASN A 117 9.16 -3.93 1.32
CA ASN A 117 10.37 -3.10 1.22
C ASN A 117 11.68 -3.89 1.33
N LYS A 118 11.74 -4.87 2.26
CA LYS A 118 13.00 -5.54 2.62
C LYS A 118 13.56 -6.40 1.51
N LYS A 119 12.69 -6.96 0.66
CA LYS A 119 13.02 -7.94 -0.37
C LYS A 119 13.10 -7.37 -1.79
N ARG A 120 12.83 -6.08 -1.96
CA ARG A 120 12.86 -5.44 -3.28
C ARG A 120 14.22 -5.56 -3.97
N LYS A 121 15.33 -5.44 -3.20
CA LYS A 121 16.68 -5.60 -3.76
C LYS A 121 16.90 -7.01 -4.30
N GLU A 122 16.39 -8.02 -3.62
CA GLU A 122 16.47 -9.43 -4.06
C GLU A 122 15.78 -9.63 -5.40
N LEU A 123 14.58 -9.04 -5.57
CA LEU A 123 13.87 -9.08 -6.86
C LEU A 123 14.67 -8.37 -7.98
N PHE A 124 15.30 -7.24 -7.70
CA PHE A 124 16.14 -6.58 -8.70
C PHE A 124 17.37 -7.41 -9.10
N MET A 125 17.98 -8.12 -8.16
CA MET A 125 19.08 -9.05 -8.49
C MET A 125 18.58 -10.19 -9.36
N TYR A 126 17.41 -10.76 -9.08
CA TYR A 126 16.78 -11.75 -9.94
C TYR A 126 16.59 -11.25 -11.39
N LEU A 127 16.10 -10.01 -11.56
CA LEU A 127 15.94 -9.42 -12.89
C LEU A 127 17.29 -9.31 -13.64
N ILE A 128 18.36 -8.91 -12.93
CA ILE A 128 19.70 -8.82 -13.49
C ILE A 128 20.22 -10.21 -13.88
N ASP A 129 20.03 -11.21 -13.04
CA ASP A 129 20.49 -12.58 -13.28
C ASP A 129 19.72 -13.23 -14.44
N THR A 130 18.42 -12.94 -14.57
CA THR A 130 17.55 -13.52 -15.62
C THR A 130 17.70 -12.83 -16.97
N TYR A 131 17.69 -11.50 -16.98
CA TYR A 131 17.68 -10.72 -18.24
C TYR A 131 19.04 -10.18 -18.64
N GLY A 132 20.03 -10.27 -17.76
CA GLY A 132 21.42 -9.83 -17.99
C GLY A 132 21.69 -8.43 -17.46
N TYR A 133 22.88 -8.25 -16.87
CA TYR A 133 23.33 -6.98 -16.27
C TYR A 133 23.23 -5.79 -17.22
N ASN A 134 23.56 -5.99 -18.51
CA ASN A 134 23.56 -4.93 -19.53
C ASN A 134 22.15 -4.57 -20.03
N HIS A 135 21.13 -5.27 -19.59
CA HIS A 135 19.76 -5.18 -20.07
C HIS A 135 18.77 -4.71 -19.00
N VAL A 136 19.23 -4.56 -17.76
CA VAL A 136 18.40 -4.11 -16.62
C VAL A 136 19.02 -2.86 -16.02
N ALA A 137 18.25 -1.78 -15.94
CA ALA A 137 18.72 -0.53 -15.35
C ALA A 137 17.61 0.17 -14.58
N ARG A 138 18.00 0.96 -13.56
CA ARG A 138 17.15 2.01 -12.97
C ARG A 138 17.39 3.32 -13.70
N PHE A 139 16.62 4.35 -13.38
CA PHE A 139 16.74 5.67 -14.00
C PHE A 139 16.43 6.77 -12.97
N LEU A 140 16.69 8.03 -13.33
CA LEU A 140 16.48 9.18 -12.46
C LEU A 140 15.01 9.61 -12.45
N ASP A 141 14.61 10.25 -11.36
CA ASP A 141 13.34 10.98 -11.31
C ASP A 141 13.35 12.21 -12.23
N ASN A 142 12.19 12.80 -12.47
CA ASN A 142 12.10 13.98 -13.36
C ASN A 142 12.86 15.21 -12.84
N SER A 143 13.29 15.23 -11.59
CA SER A 143 14.13 16.30 -11.03
C SER A 143 15.62 16.12 -11.33
N LYS A 144 16.05 14.95 -11.83
CA LYS A 144 17.46 14.51 -11.99
C LYS A 144 18.28 14.51 -10.70
N GLN A 145 17.64 14.62 -9.55
CA GLN A 145 18.33 14.72 -8.25
C GLN A 145 18.41 13.39 -7.51
N SER A 146 17.49 12.48 -7.81
CA SER A 146 17.45 11.19 -7.18
C SER A 146 17.04 10.08 -8.15
N MET A 147 17.35 8.85 -7.78
CA MET A 147 16.93 7.66 -8.48
C MET A 147 15.41 7.48 -8.36
N HIS A 148 14.73 7.19 -9.47
CA HIS A 148 13.28 6.94 -9.46
C HIS A 148 12.93 5.86 -8.43
N SER A 149 11.90 6.09 -7.63
CA SER A 149 11.60 5.26 -6.47
C SER A 149 11.17 3.83 -6.81
N SER A 150 10.50 3.61 -7.95
CA SER A 150 9.88 2.33 -8.32
C SER A 150 10.36 1.76 -9.65
N GLY A 151 10.67 2.61 -10.61
CA GLY A 151 10.90 2.23 -11.99
C GLY A 151 12.18 1.41 -12.22
N VAL A 152 12.05 0.39 -13.07
CA VAL A 152 13.15 -0.38 -13.65
C VAL A 152 12.89 -0.57 -15.14
N VAL A 153 13.93 -0.51 -15.94
CA VAL A 153 13.88 -0.84 -17.36
C VAL A 153 14.43 -2.25 -17.55
N ILE A 154 13.74 -3.06 -18.34
CA ILE A 154 14.20 -4.36 -18.82
C ILE A 154 14.13 -4.30 -20.34
N SER A 155 15.30 -4.33 -21.02
CA SER A 155 15.39 -4.03 -22.45
C SER A 155 16.19 -5.07 -23.23
N ASN A 156 15.86 -5.24 -24.51
CA ASN A 156 16.69 -5.99 -25.45
C ASN A 156 17.91 -5.19 -25.93
N LEU A 157 17.96 -3.89 -25.65
CA LEU A 157 19.08 -3.02 -25.97
C LEU A 157 20.19 -3.16 -24.91
N ASN A 158 21.44 -3.00 -25.35
CA ASN A 158 22.57 -2.94 -24.42
C ASN A 158 22.66 -1.55 -23.78
N LEU A 159 22.20 -1.45 -22.54
CA LEU A 159 22.06 -0.19 -21.79
C LEU A 159 23.41 0.39 -21.32
N ILE A 160 24.51 -0.39 -21.29
CA ILE A 160 25.86 0.15 -21.01
C ILE A 160 26.31 1.18 -22.06
N LYS A 161 25.78 1.08 -23.28
CA LYS A 161 26.10 2.03 -24.36
C LYS A 161 25.35 3.37 -24.23
N ALA A 162 24.39 3.45 -23.31
CA ALA A 162 23.70 4.68 -22.98
C ALA A 162 24.47 5.47 -21.90
N ASP A 163 23.98 6.67 -21.54
CA ASP A 163 24.53 7.44 -20.41
C ASP A 163 24.12 6.77 -19.09
N THR A 164 25.00 5.91 -18.56
CA THR A 164 24.77 5.11 -17.37
C THR A 164 25.87 5.30 -16.33
N LYS A 165 25.48 5.16 -15.05
CA LYS A 165 26.40 4.99 -13.91
C LYS A 165 26.09 3.68 -13.21
N GLU A 166 27.10 3.10 -12.59
CA GLU A 166 26.92 1.95 -11.72
C GLU A 166 26.68 2.42 -10.28
N GLU A 167 25.60 1.95 -9.67
CA GLU A 167 25.28 2.23 -8.27
C GLU A 167 24.72 0.97 -7.61
N ASN A 168 25.33 0.52 -6.50
CA ASN A 168 24.91 -0.67 -5.74
C ASN A 168 24.79 -1.96 -6.58
N ASN A 169 25.70 -2.18 -7.52
CA ASN A 169 25.74 -3.29 -8.49
C ASN A 169 24.57 -3.29 -9.49
N MET A 170 24.05 -2.11 -9.84
CA MET A 170 23.02 -1.91 -10.85
C MET A 170 23.40 -0.76 -11.77
N LEU A 171 23.01 -0.85 -13.03
CA LEU A 171 23.06 0.27 -13.95
C LEU A 171 21.98 1.30 -13.60
N VAL A 172 22.34 2.57 -13.68
CA VAL A 172 21.43 3.71 -13.50
C VAL A 172 21.56 4.62 -14.71
N LEU A 173 20.53 4.66 -15.55
CA LEU A 173 20.39 5.62 -16.64
C LEU A 173 20.34 7.04 -16.06
N GLN A 174 21.12 7.95 -16.62
CA GLN A 174 21.16 9.36 -16.21
C GLN A 174 20.01 10.17 -16.84
N ASN A 175 19.11 9.49 -17.52
CA ASN A 175 17.89 10.02 -18.12
C ASN A 175 16.75 10.10 -17.11
N THR A 176 15.84 11.06 -17.33
CA THR A 176 14.59 11.18 -16.56
C THR A 176 13.59 10.11 -16.97
N GLN A 177 12.53 9.95 -16.14
CA GLN A 177 11.42 9.07 -16.49
C GLN A 177 10.81 9.43 -17.86
N GLU A 178 10.58 10.71 -18.16
CA GLU A 178 10.00 11.14 -19.44
C GLU A 178 10.90 10.76 -20.61
N GLU A 179 12.22 11.04 -20.52
CA GLU A 179 13.20 10.68 -21.54
C GLU A 179 13.30 9.16 -21.74
N VAL A 180 13.18 8.37 -20.66
CA VAL A 180 13.19 6.90 -20.71
C VAL A 180 11.95 6.36 -21.39
N GLU A 181 10.76 6.86 -21.06
CA GLU A 181 9.48 6.38 -21.59
C GLU A 181 9.30 6.67 -23.09
N GLU A 182 10.05 7.59 -23.67
CA GLU A 182 10.07 7.84 -25.13
C GLU A 182 10.65 6.66 -25.93
N VAL A 183 11.58 5.89 -25.33
CA VAL A 183 12.36 4.87 -26.06
C VAL A 183 12.23 3.48 -25.45
N LEU A 184 12.09 3.39 -24.14
CA LEU A 184 12.14 2.15 -23.37
C LEU A 184 10.83 1.89 -22.64
N VAL A 185 10.62 0.64 -22.26
CA VAL A 185 9.48 0.23 -21.46
C VAL A 185 9.88 0.21 -19.98
N LYS A 186 9.12 0.94 -19.19
CA LYS A 186 9.26 0.99 -17.74
C LYS A 186 8.42 -0.12 -17.09
N PHE A 187 8.95 -0.75 -16.08
CA PHE A 187 8.26 -1.65 -15.16
C PHE A 187 8.28 -1.03 -13.76
N ASP A 188 7.12 -0.89 -13.14
CA ASP A 188 7.02 -0.27 -11.82
C ASP A 188 6.91 -1.32 -10.70
N ILE A 189 7.96 -1.40 -9.88
CA ILE A 189 8.06 -2.26 -8.70
C ILE A 189 8.08 -1.36 -7.47
N LEU A 190 6.90 -1.15 -6.87
CA LEU A 190 6.68 -0.18 -5.80
C LEU A 190 6.85 -0.80 -4.41
N SER A 191 7.66 -0.17 -3.59
CA SER A 191 7.79 -0.54 -2.19
C SER A 191 6.52 -0.21 -1.41
N SER A 192 5.93 -1.21 -0.75
CA SER A 192 4.70 -1.06 0.02
C SER A 192 4.92 -1.35 1.51
N LYS A 193 4.66 -0.33 2.34
CA LYS A 193 4.76 -0.45 3.80
C LYS A 193 3.75 -1.46 4.36
N VAL A 194 2.53 -1.48 3.83
CA VAL A 194 1.48 -2.40 4.31
C VAL A 194 1.85 -3.86 4.05
N LEU A 195 2.46 -4.17 2.91
CA LEU A 195 2.91 -5.53 2.62
C LEU A 195 4.01 -5.99 3.58
N SER A 196 4.93 -5.08 3.93
CA SER A 196 5.95 -5.37 4.95
C SER A 196 5.35 -5.62 6.34
N ILE A 197 4.26 -4.92 6.69
CA ILE A 197 3.50 -5.13 7.93
C ILE A 197 2.79 -6.49 7.89
N ILE A 198 2.06 -6.78 6.82
CA ILE A 198 1.36 -8.07 6.64
C ILE A 198 2.37 -9.21 6.71
N LYS A 199 3.52 -9.10 6.02
CA LYS A 199 4.58 -10.12 6.06
C LYS A 199 5.15 -10.34 7.46
N GLU A 200 5.33 -9.28 8.24
CA GLU A 200 5.78 -9.38 9.63
C GLU A 200 4.72 -10.06 10.51
N LEU A 201 3.43 -9.75 10.30
CA LEU A 201 2.31 -10.41 10.99
C LEU A 201 2.21 -11.90 10.63
N GLU A 202 2.28 -12.25 9.35
CA GLU A 202 2.34 -13.66 8.89
C GLU A 202 3.49 -14.42 9.56
N THR A 203 4.65 -13.78 9.68
CA THR A 203 5.83 -14.41 10.29
C THR A 203 5.66 -14.63 11.80
N ILE A 204 5.01 -13.71 12.50
CA ILE A 204 4.83 -13.78 13.96
C ILE A 204 3.69 -14.73 14.32
N THR A 205 2.60 -14.71 13.56
CA THR A 205 1.38 -15.47 13.85
C THR A 205 1.41 -16.88 13.26
N GLY A 206 2.19 -17.11 12.20
CA GLY A 206 2.15 -18.33 11.40
C GLY A 206 0.90 -18.44 10.52
N ASP A 207 0.02 -17.43 10.51
CA ASP A 207 -1.25 -17.42 9.78
C ASP A 207 -1.13 -16.56 8.53
N ILE A 208 -1.51 -17.11 7.37
CA ILE A 208 -1.41 -16.45 6.06
C ILE A 208 -2.82 -16.29 5.50
N VAL A 209 -3.26 -15.05 5.35
CA VAL A 209 -4.55 -14.73 4.72
C VAL A 209 -4.36 -14.67 3.20
N SER A 210 -4.84 -15.69 2.48
CA SER A 210 -4.90 -15.68 1.02
C SER A 210 -5.95 -14.67 0.56
N ILE A 211 -5.60 -13.78 -0.35
CA ILE A 211 -6.57 -12.86 -0.97
C ILE A 211 -7.34 -13.58 -2.08
N ARG A 212 -6.66 -14.41 -2.85
CA ARG A 212 -7.25 -15.14 -3.99
C ARG A 212 -8.36 -16.12 -3.55
N ASP A 213 -8.14 -16.82 -2.43
CA ASP A 213 -9.03 -17.89 -1.95
C ASP A 213 -10.01 -17.40 -0.87
N ASN A 214 -10.00 -16.10 -0.55
CA ASN A 214 -10.83 -15.53 0.49
C ASN A 214 -12.15 -15.02 -0.09
N ASN A 215 -13.26 -15.45 0.48
CA ASN A 215 -14.59 -14.96 0.10
C ASN A 215 -14.99 -13.65 0.81
N PHE A 216 -14.13 -13.12 1.70
CA PHE A 216 -14.29 -11.83 2.39
C PHE A 216 -15.66 -11.64 3.07
N ASN A 217 -16.15 -12.64 3.78
CA ASN A 217 -17.48 -12.63 4.39
C ASN A 217 -17.46 -12.62 5.95
N ASP A 218 -16.29 -12.46 6.56
CA ASP A 218 -16.19 -12.45 8.03
C ASP A 218 -16.85 -11.21 8.63
N THR A 219 -17.97 -11.45 9.31
CA THR A 219 -18.77 -10.38 9.93
C THR A 219 -18.07 -9.66 11.08
N ASN A 220 -17.09 -10.30 11.76
CA ASN A 220 -16.36 -9.65 12.85
C ASN A 220 -15.44 -8.56 12.33
N ILE A 221 -14.84 -8.79 11.15
CA ILE A 221 -14.01 -7.79 10.49
C ILE A 221 -14.86 -6.58 10.09
N PHE A 222 -16.03 -6.81 9.48
CA PHE A 222 -16.93 -5.71 9.14
C PHE A 222 -17.49 -5.00 10.38
N LYS A 223 -17.76 -5.71 11.48
CA LYS A 223 -18.13 -5.08 12.75
C LYS A 223 -17.02 -4.14 13.25
N LEU A 224 -15.74 -4.57 13.21
CA LEU A 224 -14.63 -3.69 13.57
C LEU A 224 -14.61 -2.44 12.70
N LEU A 225 -14.71 -2.58 11.37
CA LEU A 225 -14.69 -1.47 10.43
C LEU A 225 -15.84 -0.47 10.63
N ASN A 226 -16.96 -0.91 11.23
CA ASN A 226 -18.09 -0.05 11.60
C ASN A 226 -17.92 0.59 12.99
N THR A 227 -16.76 0.48 13.60
CA THR A 227 -16.39 1.20 14.82
C THR A 227 -15.36 2.29 14.53
N SER A 228 -15.03 3.09 15.54
CA SER A 228 -13.88 4.02 15.46
C SER A 228 -12.55 3.37 15.86
N LEU A 229 -12.53 2.07 16.18
CA LEU A 229 -11.36 1.34 16.67
C LEU A 229 -10.50 0.80 15.51
N THR A 230 -10.11 1.67 14.59
CA THR A 230 -9.36 1.31 13.39
C THR A 230 -7.90 1.79 13.41
N ALA A 231 -7.33 2.14 14.58
CA ALA A 231 -5.91 2.52 14.68
C ALA A 231 -5.01 1.40 14.13
N GLY A 232 -4.10 1.77 13.26
CA GLY A 232 -3.17 0.84 12.59
C GLY A 232 -3.74 0.09 11.40
N VAL A 233 -5.07 0.02 11.21
CA VAL A 233 -5.66 -0.63 10.02
C VAL A 233 -5.34 0.20 8.79
N PHE A 234 -4.85 -0.46 7.75
CA PHE A 234 -4.44 0.18 6.49
C PHE A 234 -5.53 1.13 5.96
N GLN A 235 -5.13 2.28 5.47
CA GLN A 235 -5.98 3.36 4.89
C GLN A 235 -7.02 3.98 5.85
N VAL A 236 -7.58 3.24 6.81
CA VAL A 236 -8.76 3.67 7.58
C VAL A 236 -8.44 4.09 9.02
N SER A 237 -7.16 4.28 9.36
CA SER A 237 -6.70 4.65 10.71
C SER A 237 -6.83 6.15 11.03
N SER A 238 -7.01 7.03 10.03
CA SER A 238 -7.10 8.47 10.26
C SER A 238 -8.40 8.89 10.95
N SER A 239 -8.39 10.07 11.60
CA SER A 239 -9.57 10.62 12.27
C SER A 239 -10.78 10.77 11.34
N LEU A 240 -10.52 11.13 10.08
CA LEU A 240 -11.56 11.26 9.05
C LEU A 240 -12.29 9.93 8.80
N TYR A 241 -11.53 8.84 8.63
CA TYR A 241 -12.12 7.52 8.46
C TYR A 241 -12.82 7.01 9.72
N LYS A 242 -12.22 7.22 10.90
CA LYS A 242 -12.82 6.85 12.19
C LYS A 242 -14.18 7.52 12.45
N GLU A 243 -14.38 8.74 11.93
CA GLU A 243 -15.65 9.46 12.02
C GLU A 243 -16.68 8.99 10.99
N ARG A 244 -16.25 8.69 9.75
CA ARG A 244 -17.15 8.49 8.61
C ARG A 244 -17.49 7.04 8.36
N LEU A 245 -16.52 6.13 8.53
CA LEU A 245 -16.70 4.72 8.19
C LEU A 245 -17.88 4.05 8.94
N PRO A 246 -18.09 4.28 10.24
CA PRO A 246 -19.26 3.72 10.95
C PRO A 246 -20.61 4.14 10.38
N LYS A 247 -20.70 5.32 9.76
CA LYS A 247 -21.94 5.86 9.17
C LYS A 247 -22.29 5.21 7.82
N LEU A 248 -21.29 4.60 7.15
CA LEU A 248 -21.46 3.98 5.82
C LEU A 248 -21.95 2.53 5.89
N TYR A 249 -21.94 1.92 7.06
CA TYR A 249 -22.40 0.55 7.31
C TYR A 249 -21.75 -0.48 6.37
N ILE A 250 -20.46 -0.71 6.59
CA ILE A 250 -19.65 -1.62 5.78
C ILE A 250 -20.01 -3.08 6.10
N ASN A 251 -20.34 -3.85 5.07
CA ASN A 251 -20.67 -5.28 5.20
C ASN A 251 -20.22 -6.13 4.00
N SER A 252 -19.47 -5.54 3.08
CA SER A 252 -18.85 -6.24 1.96
C SER A 252 -17.60 -5.50 1.49
N ILE A 253 -16.77 -6.18 0.67
CA ILE A 253 -15.59 -5.58 0.03
C ILE A 253 -16.00 -4.43 -0.89
N GLU A 254 -17.10 -4.56 -1.64
CA GLU A 254 -17.58 -3.51 -2.52
C GLU A 254 -17.98 -2.25 -1.73
N LYS A 255 -18.70 -2.41 -0.61
CA LYS A 255 -19.03 -1.25 0.24
C LYS A 255 -17.79 -0.63 0.87
N LEU A 256 -16.80 -1.45 1.24
CA LEU A 256 -15.53 -0.94 1.72
C LEU A 256 -14.78 -0.17 0.62
N ALA A 257 -14.76 -0.69 -0.60
CA ALA A 257 -14.19 0.01 -1.76
C ALA A 257 -14.93 1.32 -2.05
N ASN A 258 -16.27 1.33 -1.96
CA ASN A 258 -17.07 2.55 -2.07
C ASN A 258 -16.66 3.58 -1.00
N ALA A 259 -16.46 3.15 0.25
CA ALA A 259 -16.01 4.03 1.32
C ALA A 259 -14.63 4.63 1.05
N LEU A 260 -13.67 3.81 0.54
CA LEU A 260 -12.33 4.28 0.19
C LEU A 260 -12.36 5.30 -0.97
N ALA A 261 -13.24 5.11 -1.93
CA ALA A 261 -13.42 6.05 -3.04
C ALA A 261 -14.12 7.34 -2.60
N LEU A 262 -15.10 7.24 -1.69
CA LEU A 262 -15.97 8.32 -1.26
C LEU A 262 -15.34 9.25 -0.22
N ILE A 263 -14.59 8.67 0.77
CA ILE A 263 -13.95 9.44 1.85
C ILE A 263 -12.65 10.07 1.35
N ARG A 264 -12.77 10.93 0.35
CA ARG A 264 -11.69 11.71 -0.24
C ARG A 264 -12.11 13.17 -0.34
N ALA A 265 -11.16 14.08 -0.18
CA ALA A 265 -11.44 15.52 -0.15
C ALA A 265 -12.37 16.00 -1.29
N PRO A 266 -12.21 15.58 -2.56
CA PRO A 266 -13.09 16.04 -3.62
C PRO A 266 -14.55 15.64 -3.44
N PHE A 267 -14.84 14.38 -3.11
CA PHE A 267 -16.22 13.91 -2.88
C PHE A 267 -16.83 14.49 -1.60
N LEU A 268 -16.01 14.69 -0.57
CA LEU A 268 -16.46 15.31 0.68
C LEU A 268 -16.84 16.78 0.48
N SER A 269 -16.13 17.52 -0.40
CA SER A 269 -16.43 18.94 -0.68
C SER A 269 -17.81 19.14 -1.30
N ILE A 270 -18.31 18.16 -2.05
CA ILE A 270 -19.67 18.15 -2.63
C ILE A 270 -20.70 17.39 -1.77
N LYS A 271 -20.31 16.98 -0.55
CA LYS A 271 -21.16 16.23 0.40
C LYS A 271 -21.71 14.91 -0.18
N ALA A 272 -20.95 14.25 -1.07
CA ALA A 272 -21.38 13.00 -1.69
C ALA A 272 -21.50 11.86 -0.67
N ASP A 273 -20.70 11.87 0.41
CA ASP A 273 -20.80 10.94 1.53
C ASP A 273 -22.14 11.07 2.27
N VAL A 274 -22.65 12.28 2.47
CA VAL A 274 -23.97 12.52 3.07
C VAL A 274 -25.08 12.03 2.15
N GLN A 275 -24.97 12.27 0.84
CA GLN A 275 -25.92 11.76 -0.15
C GLN A 275 -25.92 10.22 -0.17
N TYR A 276 -24.75 9.59 -0.13
CA TYR A 276 -24.59 8.14 -0.09
C TYR A 276 -25.26 7.52 1.16
N ILE A 277 -25.07 8.12 2.34
CA ILE A 277 -25.62 7.64 3.63
C ILE A 277 -27.15 7.77 3.66
N ASN A 278 -27.69 8.89 3.18
CA ASN A 278 -29.11 9.17 3.26
C ASN A 278 -29.95 8.33 2.28
N HIS A 279 -29.33 7.48 1.46
CA HIS A 279 -30.02 6.68 0.45
C HIS A 279 -31.06 7.46 -0.36
N ASN A 280 -30.86 8.77 -0.53
CA ASN A 280 -31.72 9.62 -1.34
C ASN A 280 -31.56 9.22 -2.81
N GLN A 281 -32.00 8.00 -3.13
CA GLN A 281 -32.18 7.56 -4.53
C GLN A 281 -33.41 8.31 -5.10
N LYS A 282 -33.22 9.60 -5.35
CA LYS A 282 -34.07 10.28 -6.29
C LYS A 282 -33.89 9.54 -7.62
N ARG A 283 -34.93 8.85 -8.06
CA ARG A 283 -34.91 8.23 -9.41
C ARG A 283 -34.75 9.37 -10.41
N ILE A 284 -33.63 9.35 -11.12
CA ILE A 284 -33.29 10.40 -12.09
C ILE A 284 -33.63 9.87 -13.48
N HIS A 285 -33.06 8.72 -13.84
CA HIS A 285 -33.22 8.12 -15.15
C HIS A 285 -32.93 6.62 -15.09
N PRO A 286 -33.70 5.73 -15.74
CA PRO A 286 -33.52 4.28 -15.63
C PRO A 286 -32.09 3.79 -15.87
N ILE A 287 -31.41 4.31 -16.89
CA ILE A 287 -30.02 3.97 -17.21
C ILE A 287 -29.07 4.43 -16.08
N TYR A 288 -29.21 5.67 -15.61
CA TYR A 288 -28.38 6.21 -14.53
C TYR A 288 -28.58 5.43 -13.23
N ASP A 289 -29.84 5.17 -12.88
CA ASP A 289 -30.21 4.51 -11.63
C ASP A 289 -29.69 3.07 -11.59
N GLU A 290 -29.73 2.34 -12.72
CA GLU A 290 -29.19 0.99 -12.84
C GLU A 290 -27.65 0.99 -12.68
N ILE A 291 -26.96 1.90 -13.35
CA ILE A 291 -25.47 1.98 -13.30
C ILE A 291 -24.98 2.38 -11.92
N THR A 292 -25.72 3.23 -11.20
CA THR A 292 -25.29 3.75 -9.89
C THR A 292 -25.94 3.04 -8.69
N LYS A 293 -26.72 1.97 -8.93
CA LYS A 293 -27.44 1.26 -7.85
C LYS A 293 -26.53 0.76 -6.73
N ASN A 294 -25.35 0.23 -7.05
CA ASN A 294 -24.39 -0.32 -6.10
C ASN A 294 -23.56 0.77 -5.38
N THR A 295 -23.73 2.02 -5.78
CA THR A 295 -23.09 3.20 -5.18
C THR A 295 -24.14 4.20 -4.66
N ASN A 296 -25.34 3.72 -4.34
CA ASN A 296 -26.44 4.52 -3.76
C ASN A 296 -26.74 5.79 -4.57
N GLY A 297 -26.75 5.70 -5.91
CA GLY A 297 -27.04 6.82 -6.79
C GLY A 297 -25.88 7.79 -7.01
N ILE A 298 -24.68 7.49 -6.53
CA ILE A 298 -23.49 8.33 -6.73
C ILE A 298 -22.67 7.81 -7.92
N LEU A 299 -22.35 8.71 -8.86
CA LEU A 299 -21.39 8.42 -9.93
C LEU A 299 -19.97 8.44 -9.35
N LEU A 300 -19.56 7.32 -8.76
CA LEU A 300 -18.36 7.20 -7.93
C LEU A 300 -17.13 6.76 -8.71
N TYR A 301 -17.33 5.90 -9.70
CA TYR A 301 -16.26 5.24 -10.43
C TYR A 301 -16.16 5.67 -11.89
N GLN A 302 -14.91 5.68 -12.41
CA GLN A 302 -14.63 5.96 -13.82
C GLN A 302 -15.31 4.94 -14.74
N GLU A 303 -15.37 3.69 -14.30
CA GLU A 303 -16.07 2.61 -14.99
C GLU A 303 -17.57 2.88 -15.13
N GLN A 304 -18.20 3.43 -14.08
CA GLN A 304 -19.61 3.85 -14.15
C GLN A 304 -19.82 5.00 -15.15
N LEU A 305 -18.89 5.97 -15.16
CA LEU A 305 -18.94 7.09 -16.10
C LEU A 305 -18.84 6.59 -17.55
N ILE A 306 -17.91 5.70 -17.85
CA ILE A 306 -17.74 5.10 -19.17
C ILE A 306 -19.01 4.33 -19.55
N SER A 307 -19.53 3.46 -18.67
CA SER A 307 -20.75 2.69 -18.90
C SER A 307 -21.96 3.58 -19.15
N LEU A 308 -22.08 4.69 -18.40
CA LEU A 308 -23.16 5.66 -18.55
C LEU A 308 -23.12 6.34 -19.93
N LEU A 309 -21.95 6.79 -20.35
CA LEU A 309 -21.79 7.42 -21.66
C LEU A 309 -22.06 6.44 -22.80
N CYS A 310 -21.54 5.21 -22.70
CA CYS A 310 -21.82 4.17 -23.69
C CYS A 310 -23.32 3.82 -23.78
N ALA A 311 -24.03 3.79 -22.64
CA ALA A 311 -25.47 3.57 -22.60
C ALA A 311 -26.28 4.73 -23.23
N PHE A 312 -25.69 5.91 -23.35
CA PHE A 312 -26.19 7.05 -24.13
C PHE A 312 -25.56 7.14 -25.53
N ASN A 313 -25.23 5.98 -26.14
CA ASN A 313 -24.74 5.83 -27.50
C ASN A 313 -23.40 6.51 -27.83
N PHE A 314 -22.59 6.88 -26.84
CA PHE A 314 -21.21 7.26 -27.11
C PHE A 314 -20.37 6.03 -27.48
N SER A 315 -19.42 6.21 -28.38
CA SER A 315 -18.39 5.19 -28.59
C SER A 315 -17.56 4.98 -27.32
N LEU A 316 -17.02 3.80 -27.16
CA LEU A 316 -16.11 3.52 -26.03
C LEU A 316 -14.93 4.50 -26.01
N GLN A 317 -14.40 4.84 -27.17
CA GLN A 317 -13.29 5.80 -27.35
C GLN A 317 -13.67 7.20 -26.88
N ASP A 318 -14.85 7.70 -27.27
CA ASP A 318 -15.33 9.02 -26.83
C ASP A 318 -15.58 9.04 -25.33
N ALA A 319 -16.23 8.00 -24.78
CA ALA A 319 -16.48 7.87 -23.35
C ALA A 319 -15.17 7.87 -22.55
N TYR A 320 -14.16 7.16 -23.04
CA TYR A 320 -12.82 7.16 -22.41
C TYR A 320 -12.12 8.52 -22.53
N THR A 321 -12.22 9.18 -23.69
CA THR A 321 -11.66 10.51 -23.91
C THR A 321 -12.31 11.54 -22.97
N MET A 322 -13.64 11.53 -22.85
CA MET A 322 -14.39 12.37 -21.93
C MET A 322 -13.95 12.14 -20.47
N MET A 323 -13.81 10.87 -20.05
CA MET A 323 -13.32 10.52 -18.72
C MET A 323 -11.90 11.07 -18.47
N LYS A 324 -10.99 10.93 -19.44
CA LYS A 324 -9.61 11.51 -19.32
C LYS A 324 -9.63 13.04 -19.27
N LEU A 325 -10.46 13.71 -20.07
CA LEU A 325 -10.60 15.17 -20.04
C LEU A 325 -11.10 15.64 -18.67
N LEU A 326 -12.14 15.02 -18.15
CA LEU A 326 -12.69 15.31 -16.83
C LEU A 326 -11.63 15.09 -15.73
N ALA A 327 -10.93 13.96 -15.73
CA ALA A 327 -9.88 13.68 -14.75
C ALA A 327 -8.74 14.71 -14.76
N LYS A 328 -8.51 15.38 -15.90
CA LYS A 328 -7.54 16.48 -16.06
C LYS A 328 -8.16 17.87 -15.80
N GLY A 329 -9.40 17.97 -15.34
CA GLY A 329 -10.11 19.23 -15.13
C GLY A 329 -10.43 19.98 -16.43
N LYS A 330 -10.43 19.30 -17.58
CA LYS A 330 -10.73 19.91 -18.89
C LYS A 330 -12.20 19.83 -19.22
N SER A 331 -12.68 20.79 -20.02
CA SER A 331 -14.08 20.84 -20.46
C SER A 331 -14.40 19.73 -21.46
N ILE A 332 -15.60 19.17 -21.32
CA ILE A 332 -16.20 18.20 -22.25
C ILE A 332 -17.41 18.79 -23.02
N ASN A 333 -17.54 20.11 -23.05
CA ASN A 333 -18.71 20.78 -23.63
C ASN A 333 -18.93 20.47 -25.12
N THR A 334 -17.92 20.05 -25.86
CA THR A 334 -18.02 19.60 -27.26
C THR A 334 -18.94 18.39 -27.44
N TYR A 335 -19.10 17.59 -26.38
CA TYR A 335 -19.95 16.40 -26.39
C TYR A 335 -21.38 16.65 -25.87
N LYS A 336 -21.66 17.87 -25.39
CA LYS A 336 -22.90 18.21 -24.67
C LYS A 336 -24.15 18.09 -25.58
N GLU A 337 -24.06 18.61 -26.77
CA GLU A 337 -25.18 18.58 -27.72
C GLU A 337 -25.54 17.14 -28.11
N PHE A 338 -24.52 16.33 -28.39
CA PHE A 338 -24.73 14.91 -28.68
C PHE A 338 -25.41 14.21 -27.50
N PHE A 339 -24.92 14.42 -26.26
CA PHE A 339 -25.52 13.86 -25.05
C PHE A 339 -27.00 14.24 -24.91
N PHE A 340 -27.35 15.51 -25.13
CA PHE A 340 -28.72 16.00 -24.98
C PHE A 340 -29.66 15.41 -26.03
N ASN A 341 -29.15 15.06 -27.20
CA ASN A 341 -29.93 14.38 -28.25
C ASN A 341 -30.15 12.89 -27.96
N GLN A 342 -29.33 12.27 -27.10
CA GLN A 342 -29.44 10.86 -26.73
C GLN A 342 -30.20 10.63 -25.40
N CYS A 343 -30.22 11.63 -24.52
CA CYS A 343 -30.89 11.56 -23.22
C CYS A 343 -32.29 12.21 -23.32
N ASP A 344 -33.32 11.42 -23.22
CA ASP A 344 -34.72 11.83 -23.40
C ASP A 344 -35.27 12.63 -22.23
N THR A 345 -34.88 12.27 -21.01
CA THR A 345 -35.33 12.91 -19.77
C THR A 345 -34.18 13.27 -18.86
N HIS A 346 -34.34 14.36 -18.10
CA HIS A 346 -33.32 14.81 -17.09
C HIS A 346 -31.90 15.03 -17.66
N ALA A 347 -31.75 15.23 -18.98
CA ALA A 347 -30.42 15.41 -19.61
C ALA A 347 -29.56 16.48 -18.95
N LYS A 348 -30.13 17.61 -18.56
CA LYS A 348 -29.41 18.72 -17.89
C LYS A 348 -28.90 18.30 -16.50
N GLU A 349 -29.70 17.55 -15.74
CA GLU A 349 -29.34 17.06 -14.40
C GLU A 349 -28.21 16.03 -14.50
N ILE A 350 -28.33 15.04 -15.38
CA ILE A 350 -27.33 13.99 -15.58
C ILE A 350 -26.02 14.59 -16.12
N TRP A 351 -26.09 15.53 -17.07
CA TRP A 351 -24.90 16.24 -17.56
C TRP A 351 -24.15 16.98 -16.45
N ASN A 352 -24.90 17.64 -15.56
CA ASN A 352 -24.31 18.30 -14.41
C ASN A 352 -23.64 17.28 -13.47
N ILE A 353 -24.25 16.14 -13.22
CA ILE A 353 -23.65 15.05 -12.43
C ILE A 353 -22.36 14.55 -13.10
N ILE A 354 -22.39 14.29 -14.40
CA ILE A 354 -21.21 13.85 -15.18
C ILE A 354 -20.07 14.86 -15.04
N THR A 355 -20.34 16.16 -15.18
CA THR A 355 -19.30 17.19 -15.14
C THR A 355 -18.74 17.43 -13.74
N VAL A 356 -19.55 17.30 -12.69
CA VAL A 356 -19.12 17.51 -11.30
C VAL A 356 -18.54 16.24 -10.71
N MET A 357 -19.26 15.12 -10.73
CA MET A 357 -18.81 13.88 -10.12
C MET A 357 -17.77 13.15 -10.97
N GLY A 358 -17.89 13.21 -12.29
CA GLY A 358 -16.94 12.61 -13.23
C GLY A 358 -15.52 13.15 -13.05
N LEU A 359 -15.39 14.46 -12.70
CA LEU A 359 -14.11 15.08 -12.37
C LEU A 359 -13.38 14.36 -11.20
N TYR A 360 -14.15 13.82 -10.25
CA TYR A 360 -13.63 13.21 -9.03
C TYR A 360 -13.67 11.69 -9.04
N SER A 361 -14.24 11.09 -10.08
CA SER A 361 -14.44 9.64 -10.21
C SER A 361 -13.15 8.86 -9.98
N PHE A 362 -13.29 7.69 -9.34
CA PHE A 362 -12.17 6.86 -8.91
C PHE A 362 -12.08 5.57 -9.73
N ASN A 363 -10.92 4.91 -9.74
CA ASN A 363 -10.75 3.60 -10.37
C ASN A 363 -11.33 2.51 -9.47
N LYS A 364 -12.35 1.77 -9.92
CA LYS A 364 -13.01 0.71 -9.15
C LYS A 364 -12.06 -0.44 -8.84
N ALA A 365 -11.29 -0.86 -9.83
CA ALA A 365 -10.34 -1.96 -9.68
C ALA A 365 -9.29 -1.66 -8.59
N HIS A 366 -8.75 -0.44 -8.58
CA HIS A 366 -7.85 0.01 -7.51
C HIS A 366 -8.54 0.03 -6.13
N ALA A 367 -9.78 0.52 -6.07
CA ALA A 367 -10.53 0.57 -4.81
C ALA A 367 -10.78 -0.83 -4.23
N ILE A 368 -11.14 -1.81 -5.06
CA ILE A 368 -11.33 -3.21 -4.65
C ILE A 368 -10.02 -3.81 -4.11
N ALA A 369 -8.92 -3.68 -4.86
CA ALA A 369 -7.63 -4.21 -4.42
C ALA A 369 -7.18 -3.62 -3.07
N TYR A 370 -7.38 -2.32 -2.84
CA TYR A 370 -7.06 -1.69 -1.57
C TYR A 370 -8.03 -2.08 -0.45
N ALA A 371 -9.30 -2.31 -0.76
CA ALA A 371 -10.27 -2.81 0.21
C ALA A 371 -9.88 -4.20 0.75
N THR A 372 -9.30 -5.08 -0.08
CA THR A 372 -8.81 -6.37 0.40
C THR A 372 -7.62 -6.23 1.36
N LEU A 373 -6.71 -5.28 1.14
CA LEU A 373 -5.61 -4.99 2.08
C LEU A 373 -6.12 -4.39 3.40
N VAL A 374 -7.18 -3.56 3.36
CA VAL A 374 -7.86 -3.09 4.58
C VAL A 374 -8.43 -4.28 5.35
N TYR A 375 -9.12 -5.19 4.65
CA TYR A 375 -9.70 -6.39 5.25
C TYR A 375 -8.63 -7.28 5.89
N VAL A 376 -7.52 -7.57 5.19
CA VAL A 376 -6.41 -8.38 5.71
C VAL A 376 -5.79 -7.75 6.96
N THR A 377 -5.56 -6.44 6.96
CA THR A 377 -5.01 -5.77 8.15
C THR A 377 -6.01 -5.72 9.31
N ALA A 378 -7.30 -5.61 9.03
CA ALA A 378 -8.37 -5.71 10.03
C ALA A 378 -8.52 -7.13 10.58
N TYR A 379 -8.30 -8.17 9.75
CA TYR A 379 -8.24 -9.57 10.16
C TYR A 379 -7.19 -9.77 11.25
N TYR A 380 -5.93 -9.37 11.01
CA TYR A 380 -4.89 -9.49 12.03
C TYR A 380 -5.21 -8.69 13.29
N LYS A 381 -5.84 -7.53 13.15
CA LYS A 381 -6.24 -6.73 14.31
C LYS A 381 -7.29 -7.44 15.17
N ILE A 382 -8.22 -8.18 14.58
CA ILE A 382 -9.28 -8.92 15.31
C ILE A 382 -8.71 -10.19 15.95
N TYR A 383 -8.01 -11.00 15.17
CA TYR A 383 -7.63 -12.35 15.59
C TYR A 383 -6.28 -12.40 16.30
N TYR A 384 -5.40 -11.41 16.07
CA TYR A 384 -4.06 -11.32 16.63
C TYR A 384 -3.81 -9.90 17.15
N THR A 385 -4.72 -9.41 17.97
CA THR A 385 -4.77 -8.00 18.42
C THR A 385 -3.44 -7.52 19.02
N LYS A 386 -2.79 -8.35 19.84
CA LYS A 386 -1.55 -7.96 20.54
C LYS A 386 -0.35 -7.94 19.58
N GLU A 387 -0.24 -8.98 18.76
CA GLU A 387 0.78 -9.08 17.71
C GLU A 387 0.64 -7.91 16.72
N PHE A 388 -0.61 -7.62 16.33
CA PHE A 388 -0.91 -6.48 15.47
C PHE A 388 -0.45 -5.15 16.08
N TYR A 389 -0.81 -4.87 17.33
CA TYR A 389 -0.37 -3.63 17.98
C TYR A 389 1.14 -3.59 18.23
N ALA A 390 1.78 -4.71 18.55
CA ALA A 390 3.24 -4.76 18.70
C ALA A 390 3.96 -4.39 17.40
N VAL A 391 3.50 -4.93 16.25
CA VAL A 391 4.03 -4.60 14.93
C VAL A 391 3.76 -3.13 14.58
N MET A 392 2.53 -2.66 14.80
CA MET A 392 2.15 -1.27 14.48
C MET A 392 2.88 -0.24 15.34
N LEU A 393 3.06 -0.50 16.65
CA LEU A 393 3.86 0.35 17.52
C LEU A 393 5.32 0.37 17.07
N THR A 394 5.90 -0.80 16.78
CA THR A 394 7.26 -0.87 16.23
C THR A 394 7.42 0.01 15.02
N LYS A 395 6.47 -0.06 14.09
CA LYS A 395 6.48 0.73 12.86
C LYS A 395 6.34 2.23 13.15
N ALA A 396 5.38 2.60 14.00
CA ALA A 396 5.11 3.99 14.35
C ALA A 396 6.32 4.64 15.08
N TYR A 397 7.02 3.89 15.95
CA TYR A 397 8.26 4.37 16.56
C TYR A 397 9.40 4.53 15.55
N LYS A 398 9.60 3.58 14.63
CA LYS A 398 10.60 3.69 13.54
C LYS A 398 10.38 4.93 12.68
N ASP A 399 9.12 5.19 12.31
CA ASP A 399 8.75 6.29 11.43
C ASP A 399 8.51 7.60 12.21
N LYS A 400 8.60 7.58 13.54
CA LYS A 400 8.35 8.72 14.46
C LYS A 400 6.95 9.33 14.28
N GLU A 401 5.95 8.48 14.05
CA GLU A 401 4.55 8.87 13.86
C GLU A 401 3.83 9.01 15.22
N ILE A 402 4.06 10.13 15.93
CA ILE A 402 3.57 10.37 17.31
C ILE A 402 2.06 10.17 17.41
N LYS A 403 1.29 10.69 16.45
CA LYS A 403 -0.17 10.54 16.47
C LYS A 403 -0.62 9.08 16.35
N ALA A 404 0.05 8.28 15.52
CA ALA A 404 -0.24 6.86 15.39
C ALA A 404 0.04 6.11 16.69
N ILE A 405 1.16 6.42 17.36
CA ILE A 405 1.49 5.86 18.69
C ILE A 405 0.38 6.17 19.68
N GLN A 406 -0.03 7.43 19.79
CA GLN A 406 -1.09 7.87 20.72
C GLN A 406 -2.44 7.21 20.44
N ASP A 407 -2.82 7.11 19.17
CA ASP A 407 -4.08 6.46 18.76
C ASP A 407 -4.08 4.97 19.12
N ILE A 408 -2.95 4.26 18.87
CA ILE A 408 -2.79 2.85 19.23
C ILE A 408 -2.86 2.66 20.75
N GLN A 409 -2.13 3.47 21.51
CA GLN A 409 -2.13 3.40 22.98
C GLN A 409 -3.53 3.66 23.57
N LYS A 410 -4.28 4.59 22.98
CA LYS A 410 -5.67 4.88 23.40
C LYS A 410 -6.57 3.67 23.20
N GLU A 411 -6.49 2.98 22.05
CA GLU A 411 -7.27 1.78 21.78
C GLU A 411 -6.82 0.61 22.67
N MET A 412 -5.50 0.39 22.85
CA MET A 412 -4.97 -0.63 23.75
C MET A 412 -5.50 -0.46 25.19
N LYS A 413 -5.57 0.79 25.68
CA LYS A 413 -6.13 1.09 27.01
C LYS A 413 -7.59 0.69 27.11
N GLN A 414 -8.40 0.90 26.08
CA GLN A 414 -9.81 0.48 26.04
C GLN A 414 -9.96 -1.07 26.03
N MET A 415 -8.97 -1.76 25.48
CA MET A 415 -8.92 -3.23 25.43
C MET A 415 -8.18 -3.85 26.63
N HIS A 416 -7.83 -3.05 27.65
CA HIS A 416 -7.07 -3.48 28.84
C HIS A 416 -5.69 -4.12 28.51
N ILE A 417 -5.11 -3.78 27.36
CA ILE A 417 -3.75 -4.18 26.98
C ILE A 417 -2.79 -3.13 27.52
N LYS A 418 -1.90 -3.54 28.45
CA LYS A 418 -0.89 -2.64 29.02
C LYS A 418 0.32 -2.54 28.11
N LEU A 419 0.97 -1.39 28.15
CA LEU A 419 2.27 -1.17 27.58
C LEU A 419 3.33 -1.32 28.68
N LEU A 420 4.14 -2.36 28.60
CA LEU A 420 5.21 -2.62 29.56
C LEU A 420 6.44 -1.78 29.19
N PRO A 421 7.17 -1.21 30.17
CA PRO A 421 8.34 -0.40 29.90
C PRO A 421 9.46 -1.19 29.22
N VAL A 422 10.45 -0.49 28.67
CA VAL A 422 11.67 -1.14 28.18
C VAL A 422 12.43 -1.81 29.33
N ASP A 423 13.04 -2.96 29.02
CA ASP A 423 13.79 -3.75 29.99
C ASP A 423 14.96 -4.47 29.30
N PHE A 424 16.14 -4.48 29.93
CA PHE A 424 17.34 -5.06 29.33
C PHE A 424 17.23 -6.56 29.03
N ASN A 425 16.59 -7.31 29.94
CA ASN A 425 16.49 -8.76 29.83
C ASN A 425 15.30 -9.20 28.96
N MET A 426 14.21 -8.40 28.94
CA MET A 426 12.94 -8.77 28.35
C MET A 426 12.69 -8.12 26.98
N SER A 427 13.20 -6.89 26.77
CA SER A 427 12.98 -6.17 25.51
C SER A 427 13.83 -6.70 24.37
N LYS A 428 13.24 -6.73 23.19
CA LYS A 428 13.95 -6.86 21.92
C LYS A 428 14.10 -5.49 21.26
N TYR A 429 14.62 -5.46 20.04
CA TYR A 429 14.61 -4.20 19.28
C TYR A 429 13.18 -3.76 18.96
N ASN A 430 12.35 -4.65 18.43
CA ASN A 430 10.94 -4.40 18.17
C ASN A 430 10.09 -4.57 19.45
N CYS A 431 8.91 -3.95 19.48
CA CYS A 431 7.90 -4.25 20.48
C CYS A 431 7.45 -5.72 20.35
N VAL A 432 7.18 -6.38 21.46
CA VAL A 432 6.81 -7.80 21.49
C VAL A 432 5.65 -8.06 22.44
N VAL A 433 4.91 -9.12 22.19
CA VAL A 433 3.88 -9.60 23.12
C VAL A 433 4.55 -10.30 24.31
N GLU A 434 4.13 -9.97 25.52
CA GLU A 434 4.57 -10.55 26.79
C GLU A 434 3.39 -10.64 27.75
N ASP A 435 3.06 -11.84 28.22
CA ASP A 435 2.00 -12.12 29.20
C ASP A 435 0.67 -11.36 28.95
N ASN A 436 0.15 -11.46 27.74
CA ASN A 436 -1.05 -10.74 27.30
C ASN A 436 -0.94 -9.21 27.20
N HIS A 437 0.24 -8.65 27.34
CA HIS A 437 0.56 -7.23 27.23
C HIS A 437 1.58 -6.99 26.12
N ILE A 438 2.00 -5.76 25.90
CA ILE A 438 3.03 -5.42 24.91
C ILE A 438 4.22 -4.80 25.64
N ARG A 439 5.39 -5.44 25.51
CA ARG A 439 6.67 -4.88 25.95
C ARG A 439 7.19 -3.91 24.90
N LEU A 440 7.55 -2.69 25.33
CA LEU A 440 8.26 -1.75 24.48
C LEU A 440 9.62 -2.31 24.04
N GLY A 441 9.89 -2.21 22.74
CA GLY A 441 11.21 -2.50 22.20
C GLY A 441 12.15 -1.30 22.31
N LEU A 442 13.46 -1.54 22.16
CA LEU A 442 14.47 -0.47 22.13
C LEU A 442 14.27 0.52 20.98
N VAL A 443 13.47 0.16 19.97
CA VAL A 443 13.01 1.04 18.89
C VAL A 443 12.25 2.28 19.40
N SER A 444 11.62 2.17 20.57
CA SER A 444 10.90 3.29 21.20
C SER A 444 11.82 4.37 21.78
N ILE A 445 13.12 4.08 21.91
CA ILE A 445 14.09 5.00 22.47
C ILE A 445 14.73 5.83 21.35
N THR A 446 14.51 7.14 21.39
CA THR A 446 15.11 8.05 20.42
C THR A 446 16.64 7.97 20.45
N GLY A 447 17.26 7.79 19.29
CA GLY A 447 18.71 7.70 19.15
C GLY A 447 19.27 6.27 19.15
N ILE A 448 18.47 5.25 19.44
CA ILE A 448 18.88 3.84 19.37
C ILE A 448 18.39 3.20 18.07
N GLY A 449 19.30 3.06 17.09
CA GLY A 449 19.02 2.33 15.85
C GLY A 449 19.15 0.81 16.03
N GLU A 450 18.69 0.06 15.04
CA GLU A 450 18.63 -1.42 15.11
C GLU A 450 20.01 -2.06 15.39
N LYS A 451 21.07 -1.57 14.71
CA LYS A 451 22.44 -2.07 14.91
C LYS A 451 22.92 -1.84 16.33
N ALA A 452 22.70 -0.64 16.85
CA ALA A 452 23.08 -0.27 18.22
C ALA A 452 22.29 -1.07 19.26
N ALA A 453 20.98 -1.26 19.04
CA ALA A 453 20.15 -2.08 19.91
C ALA A 453 20.61 -3.54 19.93
N LYS A 454 20.90 -4.13 18.77
CA LYS A 454 21.44 -5.51 18.70
C LYS A 454 22.78 -5.64 19.43
N GLN A 455 23.66 -4.67 19.30
CA GLN A 455 24.93 -4.65 20.04
C GLN A 455 24.70 -4.53 21.55
N LEU A 456 23.79 -3.65 21.99
CA LEU A 456 23.44 -3.49 23.40
C LEU A 456 22.86 -4.77 24.00
N LEU A 457 21.94 -5.44 23.32
CA LEU A 457 21.32 -6.68 23.78
C LEU A 457 22.26 -7.90 23.74
N ALA A 458 23.31 -7.85 22.92
CA ALA A 458 24.31 -8.90 22.86
C ALA A 458 25.35 -8.81 23.99
N THR A 459 25.43 -7.68 24.71
CA THR A 459 26.36 -7.50 25.83
C THR A 459 25.82 -8.21 27.10
N LYS A 460 26.71 -8.89 27.83
CA LYS A 460 26.33 -9.56 29.09
C LYS A 460 26.27 -8.59 30.29
N SER A 461 26.91 -7.44 30.17
CA SER A 461 26.86 -6.40 31.16
C SER A 461 26.92 -5.00 30.55
N LEU A 462 26.41 -4.01 31.29
CA LEU A 462 26.44 -2.61 30.89
C LEU A 462 27.88 -2.12 30.61
N TYR A 463 28.85 -2.64 31.32
CA TYR A 463 30.26 -2.21 31.28
C TYR A 463 31.04 -2.73 30.06
N GLU A 464 30.49 -3.72 29.32
CA GLU A 464 31.10 -4.22 28.09
C GLU A 464 30.82 -3.30 26.89
N ASN A 465 29.73 -2.54 26.93
CA ASN A 465 29.38 -1.63 25.87
C ASN A 465 29.99 -0.24 26.11
N LYS A 466 30.92 0.18 25.26
CA LYS A 466 31.59 1.50 25.34
C LYS A 466 30.94 2.61 24.53
N ASP A 467 29.84 2.33 23.82
CA ASP A 467 29.14 3.33 22.98
C ASP A 467 28.16 4.17 23.82
N MET A 468 28.66 5.30 24.31
CA MET A 468 27.88 6.24 25.12
C MET A 468 26.68 6.85 24.38
N ARG A 469 26.71 6.92 23.07
CA ARG A 469 25.57 7.44 22.29
C ARG A 469 24.37 6.53 22.37
N THR A 470 24.60 5.23 22.53
CA THR A 470 23.54 4.23 22.74
C THR A 470 23.20 4.07 24.23
N LEU A 471 24.20 4.10 25.12
CA LEU A 471 23.99 3.83 26.52
C LEU A 471 23.28 4.95 27.30
N ILE A 472 23.59 6.21 27.02
CA ILE A 472 22.93 7.33 27.70
C ILE A 472 21.40 7.29 27.46
N PRO A 473 20.87 7.26 26.22
CA PRO A 473 19.45 7.12 26.02
C PRO A 473 18.85 5.87 26.67
N ALA A 474 19.55 4.74 26.63
CA ALA A 474 19.08 3.48 27.23
C ALA A 474 18.97 3.58 28.77
N ILE A 475 19.96 4.16 29.45
CA ILE A 475 19.94 4.37 30.91
C ILE A 475 18.74 5.24 31.29
N PHE A 476 18.59 6.40 30.65
CA PHE A 476 17.54 7.34 31.03
C PHE A 476 16.13 6.91 30.58
N ALA A 477 16.01 6.03 29.57
CA ALA A 477 14.77 5.36 29.24
C ALA A 477 14.39 4.24 30.23
N GLY A 478 15.25 3.89 31.18
CA GLY A 478 14.97 2.89 32.21
C GLY A 478 15.26 1.44 31.78
N VAL A 479 16.01 1.22 30.70
CA VAL A 479 16.34 -0.13 30.21
C VAL A 479 16.96 -1.01 31.28
N PHE A 480 17.68 -0.42 32.22
CA PHE A 480 18.46 -1.11 33.25
C PHE A 480 17.84 -1.08 34.67
N ASP A 481 16.63 -0.54 34.80
CA ASP A 481 15.97 -0.39 36.13
C ASP A 481 15.68 -1.72 36.82
N SER A 482 15.50 -2.81 36.04
CA SER A 482 15.33 -4.15 36.58
C SER A 482 16.64 -4.76 37.17
N ILE A 483 17.81 -4.26 36.73
CA ILE A 483 19.13 -4.78 37.10
C ILE A 483 19.73 -3.93 38.22
N TYR A 484 19.63 -2.61 38.07
CA TYR A 484 20.23 -1.64 39.00
C TYR A 484 19.13 -0.89 39.75
N LYS A 485 19.17 -0.95 41.08
CA LYS A 485 18.19 -0.24 41.92
C LYS A 485 18.60 1.20 42.24
N GLU A 486 19.72 1.65 41.73
CA GLU A 486 20.21 3.01 41.86
C GLU A 486 19.42 3.98 40.95
N SER A 487 19.53 5.28 41.21
CA SER A 487 18.96 6.27 40.28
C SER A 487 19.63 6.18 38.91
N ARG A 488 18.90 6.43 37.84
CA ARG A 488 19.45 6.42 36.49
C ARG A 488 20.64 7.36 36.32
N TYR A 489 20.64 8.49 37.05
CA TYR A 489 21.80 9.39 37.09
C TYR A 489 23.00 8.76 37.76
N SER A 490 22.82 8.01 38.86
CA SER A 490 23.94 7.29 39.53
C SER A 490 24.54 6.23 38.61
N ILE A 491 23.69 5.49 37.88
CA ILE A 491 24.15 4.51 36.90
C ILE A 491 24.97 5.22 35.80
N TYR A 492 24.46 6.34 35.25
CA TYR A 492 25.18 7.14 34.26
C TYR A 492 26.54 7.65 34.80
N LYS A 493 26.55 8.20 36.01
CA LYS A 493 27.79 8.72 36.67
C LYS A 493 28.83 7.62 36.80
N ASN A 494 28.46 6.47 37.35
CA ASN A 494 29.34 5.33 37.51
C ASN A 494 29.92 4.88 36.17
N PHE A 495 29.09 4.82 35.19
CA PHE A 495 29.47 4.42 33.84
C PHE A 495 30.42 5.44 33.16
N ALA A 496 30.14 6.73 33.29
CA ALA A 496 31.00 7.79 32.76
C ALA A 496 32.40 7.74 33.42
N LEU A 497 32.47 7.52 34.74
CA LEU A 497 33.74 7.38 35.47
C LEU A 497 34.54 6.16 34.98
N ILE A 498 33.92 4.99 34.85
CA ILE A 498 34.58 3.76 34.38
C ILE A 498 35.10 3.92 32.94
N THR A 499 34.38 4.65 32.09
CA THR A 499 34.79 4.90 30.69
C THR A 499 35.76 6.08 30.55
N GLY A 500 36.16 6.72 31.65
CA GLY A 500 37.06 7.87 31.64
C GLY A 500 36.48 9.15 31.09
N ARG A 501 35.14 9.27 31.07
CA ARG A 501 34.44 10.44 30.55
C ARG A 501 34.06 11.42 31.64
N LYS A 502 33.98 12.70 31.27
CA LYS A 502 33.51 13.75 32.18
C LYS A 502 32.02 13.54 32.43
N VAL A 503 31.62 13.57 33.70
CA VAL A 503 30.21 13.52 34.09
C VAL A 503 29.57 14.87 33.83
N GLU A 504 28.57 14.88 32.98
CA GLU A 504 27.76 16.06 32.70
C GLU A 504 26.68 16.22 33.77
N LYS A 505 26.46 17.45 34.23
CA LYS A 505 25.43 17.76 35.24
C LYS A 505 24.05 17.87 34.61
N GLU A 506 24.04 18.36 33.38
CA GLU A 506 22.82 18.54 32.56
C GLU A 506 23.13 18.14 31.14
N PHE A 507 22.21 17.47 30.46
CA PHE A 507 22.31 17.15 29.05
C PHE A 507 20.91 16.94 28.43
N SER A 508 20.83 17.07 27.12
CA SER A 508 19.62 16.79 26.38
C SER A 508 19.61 15.32 25.95
N LEU A 509 18.64 14.56 26.40
CA LEU A 509 18.39 13.17 25.96
C LEU A 509 17.83 13.10 24.54
N SER A 510 17.11 14.15 24.17
CA SER A 510 16.62 14.42 22.83
C SER A 510 16.47 15.94 22.69
N LYS A 511 16.14 16.44 21.50
CA LYS A 511 15.80 17.87 21.31
C LYS A 511 14.66 18.38 22.19
N PHE A 512 13.97 17.48 22.90
CA PHE A 512 12.73 17.77 23.63
C PHE A 512 12.83 17.55 25.15
N VAL A 513 13.89 16.93 25.66
CA VAL A 513 14.04 16.64 27.11
C VAL A 513 15.38 17.08 27.61
N ASN A 514 15.38 18.07 28.49
CA ASN A 514 16.51 18.40 29.34
C ASN A 514 16.32 17.71 30.68
N PHE A 515 17.39 17.09 31.18
CA PHE A 515 17.40 16.38 32.43
C PHE A 515 18.60 16.86 33.24
N ASN A 516 18.45 16.89 34.55
CA ASN A 516 19.52 17.20 35.49
C ASN A 516 19.74 16.04 36.48
N LYS A 517 20.86 16.12 37.24
CA LYS A 517 21.24 15.08 38.20
C LYS A 517 20.23 14.79 39.31
N ASP A 518 19.32 15.72 39.56
CA ASP A 518 18.38 15.65 40.69
C ASP A 518 17.00 15.08 40.24
N ALA A 519 16.85 14.75 38.95
CA ALA A 519 15.61 14.17 38.44
C ALA A 519 15.40 12.74 38.95
N SER A 520 14.26 12.47 39.58
CA SER A 520 13.89 11.12 39.97
C SER A 520 13.48 10.27 38.71
N ASN A 521 13.56 8.94 38.85
CA ASN A 521 13.14 8.04 37.80
C ASN A 521 11.68 8.29 37.37
N GLU A 522 10.79 8.54 38.35
CA GLU A 522 9.37 8.86 38.08
C GLU A 522 9.21 10.18 37.32
N MET A 523 10.02 11.19 37.63
CA MET A 523 10.02 12.46 36.91
C MET A 523 10.54 12.28 35.49
N LEU A 524 11.56 11.47 35.27
CA LEU A 524 12.09 11.13 33.95
C LEU A 524 11.06 10.37 33.13
N ASP A 525 10.36 9.41 33.72
CA ASP A 525 9.29 8.67 33.06
C ASP A 525 8.12 9.59 32.65
N LYS A 526 7.71 10.51 33.54
CA LYS A 526 6.68 11.51 33.21
C LYS A 526 7.14 12.47 32.09
N MET A 527 8.40 12.82 32.04
CA MET A 527 8.96 13.66 30.98
C MET A 527 9.02 12.90 29.65
N LEU A 528 9.46 11.66 29.67
CA LEU A 528 9.51 10.79 28.49
C LEU A 528 8.10 10.50 27.95
N MET A 529 7.13 10.22 28.84
CA MET A 529 5.73 9.99 28.44
C MET A 529 5.03 11.22 27.85
N LYS A 530 5.51 12.45 28.12
CA LYS A 530 4.99 13.67 27.47
C LYS A 530 5.53 13.87 26.06
N ILE A 531 6.57 13.16 25.68
CA ILE A 531 7.22 13.23 24.37
C ILE A 531 6.72 12.12 23.44
N ILE A 532 6.27 11.04 24.02
CA ILE A 532 5.57 9.94 23.37
C ILE A 532 4.07 10.26 23.35
#